data_ad128b1f3f6ac61d055a76d2c79094ea
#
_entry.id   ad128b1f3f6ac61d055a76d2c79094ea
#
_cell.length_a   1.000
_cell.length_b   1.000
_cell.length_c   1.000
_cell.angle_alpha   90.00
_cell.angle_beta   90.00
_cell.angle_gamma   90.00
#
_symmetry.space_group_name_H-M   'P 1'
#
loop_
_entity.id
_entity.type
_entity.pdbx_description
1 polymer ?
#
loop_
_entity_poly.entity_id
_entity_poly.type
_entity_poly.pdbx_seq_one_letter_code
_entity_poly.pdbx_strand_id
1 'polypeptide(L)'
;KQRMRQHLLLDTLRTKSKLSIQECAQLLNISESSIRRLLIKMEDEKLILRTTGGIQLNVAGNPQLFDMSKITHLREKQAIAAYAADLVDDNDIVYIDSGSTTIQFAATLKSRILNNSINNVHVLATSLPVMHLLSGVCELTLVGGSFRPSLNDFVGYATETFLNHFHFKKAFIGCDAVNTSQGLMTTSTENTRIVELVMQHSTRCYVLADSAKFNTLSFIAFAPTDCPYVTGVITDCGIPEDVIEKHQKAGLNLLLAPLH
;
A
#
# COMPACT_ATOMS: atom_id res chain seq x y z
N LYS A 1 -17.63 27.50 3.07
CA LYS A 1 -17.63 26.94 4.45
C LYS A 1 -17.58 25.40 4.44
N GLN A 2 -18.42 24.70 3.63
CA GLN A 2 -18.42 23.24 3.57
C GLN A 2 -17.13 22.66 2.95
N ARG A 3 -16.66 23.19 1.79
CA ARG A 3 -15.40 22.79 1.16
C ARG A 3 -14.19 22.95 2.09
N MET A 4 -14.15 24.03 2.88
CA MET A 4 -13.07 24.27 3.85
C MET A 4 -13.07 23.19 4.96
N ARG A 5 -14.25 22.72 5.41
CA ARG A 5 -14.39 21.64 6.36
C ARG A 5 -13.94 20.28 5.78
N GLN A 6 -14.28 20.01 4.52
CA GLN A 6 -13.80 18.82 3.81
C GLN A 6 -12.27 18.83 3.71
N HIS A 7 -11.67 19.97 3.29
CA HIS A 7 -10.21 20.10 3.23
C HIS A 7 -9.54 19.83 4.56
N LEU A 8 -10.04 20.42 5.66
CA LEU A 8 -9.45 20.22 6.99
C LEU A 8 -9.51 18.76 7.45
N LEU A 9 -10.62 18.05 7.17
CA LEU A 9 -10.72 16.63 7.43
C LEU A 9 -9.74 15.80 6.60
N LEU A 10 -9.65 16.08 5.30
CA LEU A 10 -8.72 15.37 4.41
C LEU A 10 -7.27 15.62 4.80
N ASP A 11 -6.90 16.85 5.15
CA ASP A 11 -5.54 17.18 5.61
C ASP A 11 -5.19 16.48 6.92
N THR A 12 -6.15 16.40 7.84
CA THR A 12 -5.93 15.68 9.10
C THR A 12 -5.84 14.18 8.89
N LEU A 13 -6.64 13.61 7.98
CA LEU A 13 -6.58 12.19 7.62
C LEU A 13 -5.27 11.80 6.90
N ARG A 14 -4.56 12.75 6.31
CA ARG A 14 -3.23 12.52 5.72
C ARG A 14 -2.16 12.28 6.77
N THR A 15 -2.31 12.88 7.93
CA THR A 15 -1.36 12.74 9.05
C THR A 15 -1.80 11.69 10.06
N LYS A 16 -3.13 11.57 10.24
CA LYS A 16 -3.75 10.58 11.11
C LYS A 16 -4.53 9.60 10.24
N SER A 17 -4.02 8.51 9.85
CA SER A 17 -4.63 7.51 8.94
C SER A 17 -6.12 7.24 9.14
N LYS A 18 -6.67 7.56 10.32
CA LYS A 18 -8.08 7.40 10.69
C LYS A 18 -8.54 8.52 11.64
N LEU A 19 -9.81 8.92 11.52
CA LEU A 19 -10.49 9.82 12.47
C LEU A 19 -11.83 9.19 12.90
N SER A 20 -12.10 9.18 14.19
CA SER A 20 -13.42 8.85 14.73
C SER A 20 -14.43 9.97 14.43
N ILE A 21 -15.74 9.67 14.51
CA ILE A 21 -16.80 10.68 14.35
C ILE A 21 -16.65 11.79 15.41
N GLN A 22 -16.25 11.43 16.63
CA GLN A 22 -16.07 12.38 17.73
C GLN A 22 -14.88 13.31 17.46
N GLU A 23 -13.72 12.79 16.99
CA GLU A 23 -12.58 13.61 16.60
C GLU A 23 -12.93 14.54 15.44
N CYS A 24 -13.70 14.08 14.44
CA CYS A 24 -14.19 14.92 13.36
C CYS A 24 -15.09 16.07 13.87
N ALA A 25 -15.98 15.77 14.83
CA ALA A 25 -16.87 16.75 15.44
C ALA A 25 -16.08 17.82 16.21
N GLN A 26 -15.10 17.40 17.00
CA GLN A 26 -14.20 18.28 17.75
C GLN A 26 -13.36 19.15 16.82
N LEU A 27 -12.71 18.54 15.81
CA LEU A 27 -11.87 19.23 14.84
C LEU A 27 -12.60 20.35 14.09
N LEU A 28 -13.85 20.11 13.71
CA LEU A 28 -14.66 21.06 12.96
C LEU A 28 -15.54 21.95 13.82
N ASN A 29 -15.59 21.69 15.13
CA ASN A 29 -16.47 22.35 16.10
C ASN A 29 -17.94 22.38 15.63
N ILE A 30 -18.48 21.22 15.28
CA ILE A 30 -19.88 21.03 14.88
C ILE A 30 -20.47 19.75 15.50
N SER A 31 -21.81 19.65 15.51
CA SER A 31 -22.51 18.50 16.07
C SER A 31 -22.24 17.21 15.29
N GLU A 32 -22.29 16.05 15.96
CA GLU A 32 -22.13 14.73 15.32
C GLU A 32 -23.14 14.51 14.18
N SER A 33 -24.37 15.03 14.31
CA SER A 33 -25.38 14.92 13.26
C SER A 33 -24.99 15.68 12.00
N SER A 34 -24.32 16.84 12.16
CA SER A 34 -23.76 17.62 11.04
C SER A 34 -22.55 16.94 10.42
N ILE A 35 -21.70 16.32 11.24
CA ILE A 35 -20.58 15.50 10.77
C ILE A 35 -21.11 14.33 9.95
N ARG A 36 -22.06 13.54 10.46
CA ARG A 36 -22.59 12.37 9.73
C ARG A 36 -23.09 12.73 8.34
N ARG A 37 -23.80 13.87 8.20
CA ARG A 37 -24.24 14.38 6.88
C ARG A 37 -23.07 14.80 5.98
N LEU A 38 -22.04 15.43 6.54
CA LEU A 38 -20.85 15.82 5.79
C LEU A 38 -20.08 14.57 5.29
N LEU A 39 -19.92 13.56 6.17
CA LEU A 39 -19.22 12.32 5.85
C LEU A 39 -19.95 11.48 4.79
N ILE A 40 -21.28 11.41 4.81
CA ILE A 40 -22.06 10.76 3.74
C ILE A 40 -21.72 11.41 2.39
N LYS A 41 -21.76 12.73 2.33
CA LYS A 41 -21.41 13.43 1.10
C LYS A 41 -19.97 13.19 0.65
N MET A 42 -19.01 13.17 1.57
CA MET A 42 -17.61 12.88 1.25
C MET A 42 -17.41 11.43 0.79
N GLU A 43 -18.19 10.49 1.29
CA GLU A 43 -18.22 9.10 0.86
C GLU A 43 -18.81 8.97 -0.55
N ASP A 44 -19.92 9.66 -0.84
CA ASP A 44 -20.53 9.73 -2.18
C ASP A 44 -19.56 10.36 -3.21
N GLU A 45 -18.79 11.35 -2.79
CA GLU A 45 -17.70 11.98 -3.58
C GLU A 45 -16.45 11.09 -3.65
N LYS A 46 -16.46 9.88 -3.09
CA LYS A 46 -15.33 8.93 -3.02
C LYS A 46 -14.05 9.50 -2.38
N LEU A 47 -14.17 10.48 -1.52
CA LEU A 47 -13.04 11.10 -0.81
C LEU A 47 -12.61 10.29 0.41
N ILE A 48 -13.54 9.63 1.06
CA ILE A 48 -13.33 8.85 2.28
C ILE A 48 -14.04 7.49 2.20
N LEU A 49 -13.60 6.57 3.04
CA LEU A 49 -14.29 5.33 3.39
C LEU A 49 -14.74 5.39 4.84
N ARG A 50 -15.96 4.94 5.11
CA ARG A 50 -16.45 4.77 6.49
C ARG A 50 -16.11 3.36 6.96
N THR A 51 -15.47 3.28 8.11
CA THR A 51 -15.04 2.01 8.73
C THR A 51 -15.66 1.88 10.11
N THR A 52 -15.61 0.68 10.68
CA THR A 52 -15.98 0.49 12.08
C THR A 52 -15.12 1.40 12.97
N GLY A 53 -15.78 2.41 13.58
CA GLY A 53 -15.15 3.37 14.49
C GLY A 53 -14.57 4.63 13.82
N GLY A 54 -14.89 4.96 12.56
CA GLY A 54 -14.49 6.26 11.98
C GLY A 54 -14.42 6.32 10.46
N ILE A 55 -13.57 7.20 9.97
CA ILE A 55 -13.34 7.45 8.55
C ILE A 55 -11.85 7.39 8.22
N GLN A 56 -11.53 7.07 6.98
CA GLN A 56 -10.18 7.10 6.40
C GLN A 56 -10.23 7.62 4.95
N LEU A 57 -9.07 7.98 4.39
CA LEU A 57 -9.00 8.38 2.99
C LEU A 57 -9.36 7.22 2.06
N ASN A 58 -10.16 7.50 1.03
CA ASN A 58 -10.43 6.53 -0.04
C ASN A 58 -9.40 6.69 -1.16
N VAL A 59 -8.17 6.28 -0.93
CA VAL A 59 -7.09 6.40 -1.91
C VAL A 59 -7.41 5.61 -3.17
N ALA A 60 -7.96 4.40 -3.03
CA ALA A 60 -8.33 3.54 -4.16
C ALA A 60 -9.48 4.11 -5.01
N GLY A 61 -10.34 4.93 -4.44
CA GLY A 61 -11.48 5.54 -5.13
C GLY A 61 -11.22 6.90 -5.76
N ASN A 62 -10.06 7.53 -5.50
CA ASN A 62 -9.81 8.91 -5.92
C ASN A 62 -8.37 9.13 -6.42
N PRO A 63 -8.15 9.41 -7.72
CA PRO A 63 -6.82 9.62 -8.29
C PRO A 63 -6.01 10.73 -7.60
N GLN A 64 -6.65 11.83 -7.18
CA GLN A 64 -5.97 12.94 -6.51
C GLN A 64 -5.40 12.51 -5.14
N LEU A 65 -6.11 11.65 -4.40
CA LEU A 65 -5.62 11.11 -3.14
C LEU A 65 -4.47 10.14 -3.36
N PHE A 66 -4.49 9.37 -4.44
CA PHE A 66 -3.36 8.51 -4.81
C PHE A 66 -2.12 9.34 -5.17
N ASP A 67 -2.26 10.39 -5.97
CA ASP A 67 -1.14 11.29 -6.30
C ASP A 67 -0.55 11.95 -5.05
N MET A 68 -1.39 12.33 -4.10
CA MET A 68 -0.94 12.86 -2.82
C MET A 68 -0.25 11.81 -1.96
N SER A 69 -0.70 10.56 -1.99
CA SER A 69 -0.04 9.48 -1.26
C SER A 69 1.40 9.25 -1.73
N LYS A 70 1.72 9.57 -2.98
CA LYS A 70 3.10 9.45 -3.51
C LYS A 70 4.10 10.37 -2.81
N ILE A 71 3.66 11.52 -2.31
CA ILE A 71 4.49 12.53 -1.63
C ILE A 71 4.38 12.49 -0.10
N THR A 72 3.33 11.88 0.43
CA THR A 72 3.15 11.71 1.88
C THR A 72 4.10 10.62 2.39
N HIS A 73 4.82 10.87 3.48
CA HIS A 73 5.84 9.97 4.06
C HIS A 73 6.86 9.51 3.01
N LEU A 74 7.32 10.44 2.16
CA LEU A 74 8.19 10.12 1.03
C LEU A 74 9.56 9.58 1.50
N ARG A 75 10.13 10.14 2.58
CA ARG A 75 11.43 9.71 3.12
C ARG A 75 11.36 8.28 3.64
N GLU A 76 10.31 7.95 4.37
CA GLU A 76 10.02 6.62 4.88
C GLU A 76 9.87 5.61 3.74
N LYS A 77 9.10 5.95 2.71
CA LYS A 77 8.91 5.10 1.52
C LYS A 77 10.18 4.92 0.73
N GLN A 78 11.04 5.93 0.64
CA GLN A 78 12.35 5.81 -0.01
C GLN A 78 13.30 4.89 0.77
N ALA A 79 13.30 4.96 2.10
CA ALA A 79 14.07 4.04 2.93
C ALA A 79 13.59 2.59 2.76
N ILE A 80 12.27 2.36 2.81
CA ILE A 80 11.65 1.06 2.56
C ILE A 80 12.00 0.56 1.16
N ALA A 81 11.94 1.43 0.15
CA ALA A 81 12.25 1.11 -1.23
C ALA A 81 13.72 0.70 -1.42
N ALA A 82 14.65 1.39 -0.75
CA ALA A 82 16.07 1.06 -0.79
C ALA A 82 16.33 -0.33 -0.19
N TYR A 83 15.79 -0.57 1.01
CA TYR A 83 15.90 -1.87 1.68
C TYR A 83 15.30 -3.00 0.83
N ALA A 84 14.09 -2.79 0.29
CA ALA A 84 13.41 -3.77 -0.55
C ALA A 84 14.19 -4.07 -1.84
N ALA A 85 14.79 -3.05 -2.46
CA ALA A 85 15.58 -3.22 -3.67
C ALA A 85 16.85 -4.04 -3.41
N ASP A 86 17.46 -3.94 -2.23
CA ASP A 86 18.62 -4.74 -1.85
C ASP A 86 18.31 -6.23 -1.69
N LEU A 87 17.04 -6.59 -1.55
CA LEU A 87 16.62 -7.99 -1.52
C LEU A 87 16.46 -8.62 -2.91
N VAL A 88 16.54 -7.85 -3.99
CA VAL A 88 16.44 -8.37 -5.36
C VAL A 88 17.79 -8.82 -5.86
N ASP A 89 17.85 -10.06 -6.35
CA ASP A 89 19.06 -10.71 -6.87
C ASP A 89 19.02 -10.84 -8.41
N ASP A 90 20.17 -11.17 -9.00
CA ASP A 90 20.25 -11.50 -10.43
C ASP A 90 19.30 -12.66 -10.79
N ASN A 91 18.68 -12.56 -11.97
CA ASN A 91 17.77 -13.54 -12.53
C ASN A 91 16.48 -13.75 -11.70
N ASP A 92 16.11 -12.81 -10.85
CA ASP A 92 14.84 -12.87 -10.13
C ASP A 92 13.64 -12.57 -11.06
N ILE A 93 12.55 -13.32 -10.85
CA ILE A 93 11.23 -13.01 -11.37
C ILE A 93 10.47 -12.32 -10.23
N VAL A 94 10.19 -11.03 -10.41
CA VAL A 94 9.69 -10.14 -9.36
C VAL A 94 8.30 -9.66 -9.70
N TYR A 95 7.35 -9.84 -8.79
CA TYR A 95 6.05 -9.14 -8.86
C TYR A 95 6.12 -7.82 -8.09
N ILE A 96 5.59 -6.75 -8.71
CA ILE A 96 5.47 -5.43 -8.09
C ILE A 96 4.01 -4.99 -8.14
N ASP A 97 3.42 -4.82 -6.96
CA ASP A 97 2.03 -4.38 -6.79
C ASP A 97 1.84 -2.89 -7.13
N SER A 98 0.58 -2.46 -7.21
CA SER A 98 0.22 -1.05 -7.34
C SER A 98 0.19 -0.36 -5.97
N GLY A 99 0.90 0.75 -5.82
CA GLY A 99 0.92 1.52 -4.58
C GLY A 99 2.01 2.58 -4.58
N SER A 100 1.89 3.57 -3.70
CA SER A 100 2.85 4.67 -3.64
C SER A 100 4.24 4.21 -3.15
N THR A 101 4.31 3.24 -2.25
CA THR A 101 5.58 2.67 -1.75
C THR A 101 6.21 1.75 -2.79
N THR A 102 5.41 0.93 -3.49
CA THR A 102 5.90 0.04 -4.56
C THR A 102 6.38 0.82 -5.78
N ILE A 103 5.83 2.01 -6.06
CA ILE A 103 6.37 2.93 -7.08
C ILE A 103 7.77 3.43 -6.69
N GLN A 104 8.01 3.79 -5.42
CA GLN A 104 9.35 4.17 -4.95
C GLN A 104 10.33 2.98 -5.05
N PHE A 105 9.88 1.79 -4.70
CA PHE A 105 10.65 0.56 -4.89
C PHE A 105 11.02 0.35 -6.37
N ALA A 106 10.08 0.48 -7.30
CA ALA A 106 10.35 0.35 -8.74
C ALA A 106 11.37 1.39 -9.23
N ALA A 107 11.30 2.63 -8.71
CA ALA A 107 12.28 3.68 -9.05
C ALA A 107 13.69 3.35 -8.54
N THR A 108 13.81 2.81 -7.33
CA THR A 108 15.09 2.37 -6.77
C THR A 108 15.62 1.14 -7.51
N LEU A 109 14.78 0.17 -7.83
CA LEU A 109 15.13 -1.01 -8.62
C LEU A 109 15.66 -0.63 -9.99
N LYS A 110 15.01 0.33 -10.68
CA LYS A 110 15.49 0.92 -11.92
C LYS A 110 16.94 1.40 -11.81
N SER A 111 17.25 2.16 -10.76
CA SER A 111 18.59 2.71 -10.55
C SER A 111 19.64 1.60 -10.38
N ARG A 112 19.30 0.52 -9.65
CA ARG A 112 20.20 -0.62 -9.46
C ARG A 112 20.46 -1.38 -10.76
N ILE A 113 19.44 -1.55 -11.61
CA ILE A 113 19.60 -2.20 -12.92
C ILE A 113 20.47 -1.34 -13.84
N LEU A 114 20.19 -0.02 -13.94
CA LEU A 114 20.95 0.89 -14.79
C LEU A 114 22.42 1.03 -14.36
N ASN A 115 22.70 0.88 -13.07
CA ASN A 115 24.07 0.90 -12.54
C ASN A 115 24.76 -0.47 -12.60
N ASN A 116 24.16 -1.48 -13.25
CA ASN A 116 24.62 -2.86 -13.33
C ASN A 116 24.88 -3.52 -11.96
N SER A 117 24.18 -3.07 -10.91
CA SER A 117 24.23 -3.70 -9.58
C SER A 117 23.45 -5.01 -9.51
N ILE A 118 22.50 -5.20 -10.41
CA ILE A 118 21.73 -6.44 -10.63
C ILE A 118 21.42 -6.58 -12.12
N ASN A 119 21.29 -7.84 -12.59
CA ASN A 119 21.12 -8.16 -14.01
C ASN A 119 20.01 -9.20 -14.22
N ASN A 120 19.43 -9.23 -15.43
CA ASN A 120 18.47 -10.23 -15.88
C ASN A 120 17.21 -10.34 -14.98
N VAL A 121 16.75 -9.23 -14.43
CA VAL A 121 15.50 -9.21 -13.64
C VAL A 121 14.33 -9.16 -14.59
N HIS A 122 13.35 -10.05 -14.37
CA HIS A 122 12.07 -10.00 -15.05
C HIS A 122 10.99 -9.50 -14.07
N VAL A 123 10.36 -8.38 -14.40
CA VAL A 123 9.31 -7.77 -13.57
C VAL A 123 7.94 -8.05 -14.15
N LEU A 124 7.02 -8.51 -13.31
CA LEU A 124 5.58 -8.52 -13.60
C LEU A 124 4.88 -7.46 -12.74
N ALA A 125 4.01 -6.68 -13.34
CA ALA A 125 3.27 -5.63 -12.64
C ALA A 125 1.87 -5.45 -13.22
N THR A 126 0.94 -5.04 -12.37
CA THR A 126 -0.40 -4.58 -12.78
C THR A 126 -0.50 -3.05 -12.85
N SER A 127 0.56 -2.35 -12.50
CA SER A 127 0.64 -0.90 -12.31
C SER A 127 1.23 -0.18 -13.53
N LEU A 128 0.50 0.75 -14.14
CA LEU A 128 1.02 1.61 -15.21
C LEU A 128 2.20 2.49 -14.76
N PRO A 129 2.21 3.12 -13.57
CA PRO A 129 3.38 3.84 -13.08
C PRO A 129 4.64 2.98 -12.99
N VAL A 130 4.53 1.72 -12.52
CA VAL A 130 5.64 0.77 -12.48
C VAL A 130 6.12 0.43 -13.90
N MET A 131 5.17 0.18 -14.81
CA MET A 131 5.48 -0.06 -16.22
C MET A 131 6.26 1.10 -16.85
N HIS A 132 5.81 2.33 -16.65
CA HIS A 132 6.51 3.51 -17.18
C HIS A 132 7.93 3.68 -16.62
N LEU A 133 8.14 3.34 -15.34
CA LEU A 133 9.47 3.42 -14.72
C LEU A 133 10.44 2.40 -15.29
N LEU A 134 9.98 1.16 -15.54
CA LEU A 134 10.85 0.02 -15.87
C LEU A 134 10.87 -0.34 -17.36
N SER A 135 10.04 0.31 -18.18
CA SER A 135 10.03 0.11 -19.64
C SER A 135 11.40 0.43 -20.26
N GLY A 136 11.94 -0.53 -21.00
CA GLY A 136 13.28 -0.40 -21.61
C GLY A 136 14.44 -0.55 -20.63
N VAL A 137 14.19 -0.90 -19.37
CA VAL A 137 15.20 -1.07 -18.32
C VAL A 137 15.47 -2.55 -18.02
N CYS A 138 14.41 -3.36 -17.98
CA CYS A 138 14.47 -4.80 -17.71
C CYS A 138 13.43 -5.54 -18.56
N GLU A 139 13.44 -6.87 -18.52
CA GLU A 139 12.32 -7.65 -19.02
C GLU A 139 11.08 -7.34 -18.18
N LEU A 140 9.97 -6.91 -18.85
CA LEU A 140 8.80 -6.39 -18.17
C LEU A 140 7.53 -6.97 -18.78
N THR A 141 6.69 -7.56 -17.95
CA THR A 141 5.33 -7.99 -18.31
C THR A 141 4.30 -7.13 -17.59
N LEU A 142 3.56 -6.30 -18.33
CA LEU A 142 2.38 -5.63 -17.80
C LEU A 142 1.19 -6.58 -17.87
N VAL A 143 0.64 -6.93 -16.71
CA VAL A 143 -0.55 -7.78 -16.61
C VAL A 143 -1.78 -6.89 -16.72
N GLY A 144 -2.50 -7.05 -17.83
CA GLY A 144 -3.73 -6.31 -18.12
C GLY A 144 -4.96 -6.88 -17.42
N GLY A 145 -6.10 -6.21 -17.63
CA GLY A 145 -7.39 -6.58 -17.06
C GLY A 145 -8.36 -5.41 -17.09
N SER A 146 -9.23 -5.30 -16.09
CA SER A 146 -10.08 -4.12 -15.89
C SER A 146 -9.25 -2.94 -15.39
N PHE A 147 -9.16 -1.88 -16.17
CA PHE A 147 -8.37 -0.71 -15.80
C PHE A 147 -9.07 0.10 -14.71
N ARG A 148 -8.32 0.44 -13.67
CA ARG A 148 -8.76 1.28 -12.56
C ARG A 148 -8.04 2.63 -12.58
N PRO A 149 -8.72 3.71 -13.06
CA PRO A 149 -8.10 5.02 -13.21
C PRO A 149 -7.58 5.64 -11.91
N SER A 150 -8.22 5.32 -10.77
CA SER A 150 -7.87 5.90 -9.46
C SER A 150 -6.47 5.53 -8.98
N LEU A 151 -5.98 4.33 -9.30
CA LEU A 151 -4.65 3.85 -8.94
C LEU A 151 -3.74 3.65 -10.15
N ASN A 152 -4.24 3.87 -11.37
CA ASN A 152 -3.56 3.61 -12.63
C ASN A 152 -3.05 2.15 -12.72
N ASP A 153 -3.94 1.19 -12.41
CA ASP A 153 -3.61 -0.23 -12.39
C ASP A 153 -4.71 -1.09 -13.02
N PHE A 154 -4.43 -2.37 -13.14
CA PHE A 154 -5.34 -3.38 -13.68
C PHE A 154 -5.73 -4.38 -12.60
N VAL A 155 -7.02 -4.72 -12.55
CA VAL A 155 -7.60 -5.67 -11.60
C VAL A 155 -8.64 -6.57 -12.29
N GLY A 156 -9.20 -7.50 -11.52
CA GLY A 156 -10.32 -8.34 -11.93
C GLY A 156 -9.91 -9.69 -12.51
N TYR A 157 -10.91 -10.46 -12.92
CA TYR A 157 -10.78 -11.87 -13.29
C TYR A 157 -9.71 -12.16 -14.34
N ALA A 158 -9.59 -11.33 -15.37
CA ALA A 158 -8.56 -11.52 -16.39
C ALA A 158 -7.14 -11.38 -15.84
N THR A 159 -6.92 -10.40 -14.95
CA THR A 159 -5.65 -10.19 -14.23
C THR A 159 -5.33 -11.40 -13.35
N GLU A 160 -6.30 -11.85 -12.55
CA GLU A 160 -6.15 -13.01 -11.65
C GLU A 160 -5.84 -14.29 -12.44
N THR A 161 -6.59 -14.54 -13.52
CA THR A 161 -6.38 -15.73 -14.37
C THR A 161 -4.98 -15.74 -14.97
N PHE A 162 -4.51 -14.59 -15.45
CA PHE A 162 -3.17 -14.51 -16.04
C PHE A 162 -2.07 -14.72 -14.97
N LEU A 163 -2.16 -14.04 -13.83
CA LEU A 163 -1.20 -14.16 -12.73
C LEU A 163 -1.10 -15.59 -12.18
N ASN A 164 -2.19 -16.35 -12.21
CA ASN A 164 -2.23 -17.74 -11.74
C ASN A 164 -1.28 -18.70 -12.49
N HIS A 165 -0.78 -18.30 -13.64
CA HIS A 165 0.19 -19.10 -14.42
C HIS A 165 1.65 -18.83 -14.07
N PHE A 166 1.91 -17.85 -13.19
CA PHE A 166 3.28 -17.45 -12.85
C PHE A 166 3.68 -17.87 -11.44
N HIS A 167 4.96 -18.17 -11.29
CA HIS A 167 5.62 -18.28 -10.00
C HIS A 167 6.67 -17.19 -9.88
N PHE A 168 6.59 -16.45 -8.77
CA PHE A 168 7.50 -15.34 -8.50
C PHE A 168 8.61 -15.80 -7.54
N LYS A 169 9.84 -15.41 -7.83
CA LYS A 169 10.93 -15.57 -6.87
C LYS A 169 10.69 -14.66 -5.67
N LYS A 170 10.28 -13.42 -5.96
CA LYS A 170 9.96 -12.42 -4.94
C LYS A 170 8.74 -11.60 -5.36
N ALA A 171 7.90 -11.26 -4.39
CA ALA A 171 6.82 -10.30 -4.58
C ALA A 171 6.95 -9.16 -3.57
N PHE A 172 6.63 -7.95 -4.04
CA PHE A 172 6.59 -6.74 -3.23
C PHE A 172 5.22 -6.12 -3.36
N ILE A 173 4.45 -6.18 -2.28
CA ILE A 173 3.06 -5.73 -2.23
C ILE A 173 2.89 -4.60 -1.24
N GLY A 174 1.90 -3.73 -1.49
CA GLY A 174 1.55 -2.65 -0.59
C GLY A 174 0.49 -3.06 0.44
N CYS A 175 0.34 -2.26 1.50
CA CYS A 175 -0.84 -2.31 2.37
C CYS A 175 -1.23 -0.92 2.85
N ASP A 176 -2.49 -0.79 3.29
CA ASP A 176 -3.03 0.47 3.81
C ASP A 176 -3.06 0.52 5.33
N ALA A 177 -3.03 -0.64 5.99
CA ALA A 177 -2.96 -0.72 7.44
C ALA A 177 -2.34 -2.05 7.91
N VAL A 178 -1.68 -2.01 9.06
CA VAL A 178 -1.11 -3.16 9.78
C VAL A 178 -1.66 -3.16 11.19
N ASN A 179 -2.41 -4.20 11.55
CA ASN A 179 -3.09 -4.29 12.83
C ASN A 179 -2.92 -5.68 13.45
N THR A 180 -2.60 -5.75 14.74
CA THR A 180 -2.31 -7.02 15.43
C THR A 180 -3.52 -7.96 15.54
N SER A 181 -4.75 -7.42 15.51
CA SER A 181 -5.97 -8.22 15.60
C SER A 181 -6.65 -8.50 14.27
N GLN A 182 -6.41 -7.64 13.26
CA GLN A 182 -7.04 -7.74 11.94
C GLN A 182 -6.07 -8.17 10.84
N GLY A 183 -4.76 -8.08 11.10
CA GLY A 183 -3.72 -8.45 10.13
C GLY A 183 -3.34 -7.30 9.18
N LEU A 184 -2.96 -7.68 7.97
CA LEU A 184 -2.56 -6.79 6.88
C LEU A 184 -3.79 -6.43 6.05
N MET A 185 -4.02 -5.13 5.85
CA MET A 185 -5.29 -4.63 5.34
C MET A 185 -5.12 -3.69 4.15
N THR A 186 -6.15 -3.62 3.32
CA THR A 186 -6.24 -2.72 2.16
C THR A 186 -7.60 -2.01 2.09
N THR A 187 -7.67 -0.93 1.32
CA THR A 187 -8.92 -0.25 0.96
C THR A 187 -9.58 -0.85 -0.28
N SER A 188 -8.88 -1.70 -1.03
CA SER A 188 -9.33 -2.24 -2.31
C SER A 188 -9.74 -3.71 -2.21
N THR A 189 -11.03 -3.96 -2.32
CA THR A 189 -11.56 -5.33 -2.40
C THR A 189 -11.11 -6.07 -3.65
N GLU A 190 -10.97 -5.36 -4.77
CA GLU A 190 -10.56 -5.96 -6.04
C GLU A 190 -9.09 -6.39 -6.01
N ASN A 191 -8.23 -5.65 -5.27
CA ASN A 191 -6.81 -6.00 -5.15
C ASN A 191 -6.58 -7.16 -4.16
N THR A 192 -7.48 -7.39 -3.21
CA THR A 192 -7.34 -8.46 -2.20
C THR A 192 -7.08 -9.80 -2.85
N ARG A 193 -7.88 -10.15 -3.88
CA ARG A 193 -7.76 -11.44 -4.56
C ARG A 193 -6.44 -11.58 -5.32
N ILE A 194 -5.98 -10.51 -5.97
CA ILE A 194 -4.68 -10.46 -6.66
C ILE A 194 -3.54 -10.66 -5.66
N VAL A 195 -3.57 -9.95 -4.54
CA VAL A 195 -2.55 -10.04 -3.49
C VAL A 195 -2.50 -11.45 -2.88
N GLU A 196 -3.65 -12.05 -2.55
CA GLU A 196 -3.73 -13.44 -2.05
C GLU A 196 -3.08 -14.43 -3.03
N LEU A 197 -3.40 -14.32 -4.32
CA LEU A 197 -2.86 -15.17 -5.36
C LEU A 197 -1.33 -14.98 -5.49
N VAL A 198 -0.87 -13.74 -5.54
CA VAL A 198 0.55 -13.42 -5.64
C VAL A 198 1.34 -13.93 -4.44
N MET A 199 0.81 -13.78 -3.21
CA MET A 199 1.43 -14.34 -2.01
C MET A 199 1.61 -15.86 -2.10
N GLN A 200 0.57 -16.59 -2.53
CA GLN A 200 0.60 -18.05 -2.67
C GLN A 200 1.56 -18.53 -3.76
N HIS A 201 1.75 -17.73 -4.81
CA HIS A 201 2.62 -18.05 -5.96
C HIS A 201 4.03 -17.46 -5.83
N SER A 202 4.41 -16.95 -4.67
CA SER A 202 5.74 -16.36 -4.44
C SER A 202 6.59 -17.22 -3.51
N THR A 203 7.86 -17.40 -3.85
CA THR A 203 8.82 -18.04 -2.94
C THR A 203 9.07 -17.16 -1.71
N ARG A 204 9.14 -15.83 -1.92
CA ARG A 204 9.21 -14.83 -0.85
C ARG A 204 8.27 -13.67 -1.18
N CYS A 205 7.44 -13.30 -0.23
CA CYS A 205 6.55 -12.15 -0.37
C CYS A 205 6.82 -11.14 0.74
N TYR A 206 7.11 -9.91 0.36
CA TYR A 206 7.36 -8.79 1.26
C TYR A 206 6.24 -7.77 1.15
N VAL A 207 5.73 -7.34 2.29
CA VAL A 207 4.76 -6.24 2.39
C VAL A 207 5.50 -4.95 2.70
N LEU A 208 5.25 -3.89 1.93
CA LEU A 208 5.87 -2.59 2.09
C LEU A 208 4.89 -1.63 2.79
N ALA A 209 5.20 -1.23 4.01
CA ALA A 209 4.34 -0.38 4.83
C ALA A 209 5.16 0.65 5.62
N ASP A 210 4.92 1.95 5.43
CA ASP A 210 5.53 2.95 6.30
C ASP A 210 4.98 2.88 7.73
N SER A 211 5.75 3.40 8.70
CA SER A 211 5.44 3.33 10.13
C SER A 211 4.07 3.89 10.50
N ALA A 212 3.53 4.85 9.73
CA ALA A 212 2.20 5.42 9.95
C ALA A 212 1.05 4.44 9.66
N LYS A 213 1.32 3.29 9.01
CA LYS A 213 0.33 2.26 8.73
C LYS A 213 0.05 1.32 9.92
N PHE A 214 0.91 1.33 10.93
CA PHE A 214 0.80 0.44 12.08
C PHE A 214 -0.24 0.91 13.10
N ASN A 215 -0.85 -0.04 13.80
CA ASN A 215 -1.96 0.20 14.75
C ASN A 215 -3.16 0.94 14.12
N THR A 216 -3.28 0.93 12.80
CA THR A 216 -4.40 1.51 12.07
C THR A 216 -5.34 0.41 11.56
N LEU A 217 -6.49 0.80 11.04
CA LEU A 217 -7.46 -0.10 10.42
C LEU A 217 -7.76 0.37 9.01
N SER A 218 -7.97 -0.57 8.12
CA SER A 218 -8.44 -0.32 6.77
C SER A 218 -9.75 -1.07 6.49
N PHE A 219 -10.16 -1.17 5.24
CA PHE A 219 -11.50 -1.66 4.89
C PHE A 219 -11.58 -3.19 4.95
N ILE A 220 -10.59 -3.89 4.38
CA ILE A 220 -10.58 -5.35 4.30
C ILE A 220 -9.19 -5.91 4.63
N ALA A 221 -9.14 -7.00 5.39
CA ALA A 221 -7.91 -7.75 5.62
C ALA A 221 -7.67 -8.73 4.46
N PHE A 222 -6.41 -8.83 4.02
CA PHE A 222 -5.98 -9.79 3.00
C PHE A 222 -5.06 -10.88 3.57
N ALA A 223 -4.48 -10.69 4.74
CA ALA A 223 -3.67 -11.70 5.43
C ALA A 223 -3.66 -11.48 6.95
N PRO A 224 -3.66 -12.53 7.78
CA PRO A 224 -3.38 -12.42 9.20
C PRO A 224 -1.90 -12.05 9.43
N THR A 225 -1.56 -11.62 10.66
CA THR A 225 -0.18 -11.23 11.01
C THR A 225 0.83 -12.38 10.93
N ASP A 226 0.39 -13.59 11.17
CA ASP A 226 1.18 -14.84 11.11
C ASP A 226 1.02 -15.60 9.79
N CYS A 227 0.62 -14.91 8.72
CA CYS A 227 0.41 -15.52 7.41
C CYS A 227 1.70 -16.21 6.90
N PRO A 228 1.67 -17.52 6.61
CA PRO A 228 2.86 -18.27 6.20
C PRO A 228 3.38 -17.85 4.81
N TYR A 229 2.57 -17.19 4.01
CA TYR A 229 2.96 -16.69 2.68
C TYR A 229 3.65 -15.32 2.73
N VAL A 230 3.63 -14.63 3.89
CA VAL A 230 4.31 -13.34 4.07
C VAL A 230 5.67 -13.59 4.70
N THR A 231 6.74 -13.33 3.94
CA THR A 231 8.13 -13.47 4.42
C THR A 231 8.47 -12.41 5.47
N GLY A 232 7.92 -11.21 5.31
CA GLY A 232 8.08 -10.12 6.27
C GLY A 232 7.44 -8.82 5.80
N VAL A 233 7.28 -7.90 6.73
CA VAL A 233 6.85 -6.52 6.47
C VAL A 233 8.05 -5.60 6.59
N ILE A 234 8.38 -4.91 5.49
CA ILE A 234 9.45 -3.92 5.45
C ILE A 234 8.85 -2.57 5.84
N THR A 235 9.37 -1.99 6.91
CA THR A 235 8.94 -0.68 7.41
C THR A 235 10.15 0.20 7.76
N ASP A 236 9.96 1.50 7.85
CA ASP A 236 11.01 2.43 8.25
C ASP A 236 11.29 2.34 9.76
N CYS A 237 12.50 2.72 10.17
CA CYS A 237 12.92 2.69 11.59
C CYS A 237 12.25 3.78 12.46
N GLY A 238 11.34 4.59 11.91
CA GLY A 238 10.51 5.55 12.67
C GLY A 238 9.37 4.90 13.48
N ILE A 239 9.17 3.59 13.33
CA ILE A 239 8.17 2.85 14.11
C ILE A 239 8.59 2.76 15.59
N PRO A 240 7.70 3.07 16.58
CA PRO A 240 8.01 2.97 18.00
C PRO A 240 8.31 1.53 18.44
N GLU A 241 9.21 1.38 19.43
CA GLU A 241 9.69 0.07 19.89
C GLU A 241 8.56 -0.80 20.48
N ASP A 242 7.65 -0.20 21.24
CA ASP A 242 6.47 -0.89 21.78
C ASP A 242 5.53 -1.41 20.68
N VAL A 243 5.46 -0.71 19.54
CA VAL A 243 4.70 -1.13 18.36
C VAL A 243 5.40 -2.32 17.67
N ILE A 244 6.74 -2.27 17.57
CA ILE A 244 7.54 -3.38 17.03
C ILE A 244 7.29 -4.64 17.85
N GLU A 245 7.51 -4.57 19.18
CA GLU A 245 7.32 -5.72 20.07
C GLU A 245 5.90 -6.30 19.98
N LYS A 246 4.89 -5.42 19.96
CA LYS A 246 3.48 -5.84 19.89
C LYS A 246 3.19 -6.64 18.63
N HIS A 247 3.70 -6.18 17.48
CA HIS A 247 3.45 -6.85 16.20
C HIS A 247 4.28 -8.13 16.05
N GLN A 248 5.51 -8.16 16.55
CA GLN A 248 6.32 -9.37 16.59
C GLN A 248 5.70 -10.45 17.48
N LYS A 249 5.14 -10.09 18.65
CA LYS A 249 4.37 -11.00 19.52
C LYS A 249 3.11 -11.55 18.83
N ALA A 250 2.55 -10.80 17.89
CA ALA A 250 1.42 -11.23 17.05
C ALA A 250 1.85 -12.09 15.84
N GLY A 251 3.14 -12.46 15.73
CA GLY A 251 3.67 -13.33 14.69
C GLY A 251 4.20 -12.61 13.44
N LEU A 252 4.20 -11.26 13.40
CA LEU A 252 4.67 -10.51 12.25
C LEU A 252 6.19 -10.42 12.22
N ASN A 253 6.82 -10.82 11.13
CA ASN A 253 8.24 -10.61 10.90
C ASN A 253 8.47 -9.18 10.38
N LEU A 254 9.09 -8.31 11.17
CA LEU A 254 9.39 -6.92 10.81
C LEU A 254 10.84 -6.76 10.37
N LEU A 255 11.03 -6.15 9.21
CA LEU A 255 12.31 -5.78 8.62
C LEU A 255 12.42 -4.25 8.62
N LEU A 256 13.37 -3.72 9.39
CA LEU A 256 13.48 -2.28 9.63
C LEU A 256 14.45 -1.64 8.63
N ALA A 257 13.93 -0.74 7.80
CA ALA A 257 14.71 0.05 6.86
C ALA A 257 15.28 1.30 7.55
N PRO A 258 16.60 1.54 7.50
CA PRO A 258 17.19 2.73 8.10
C PRO A 258 16.76 3.99 7.35
N LEU A 259 16.47 5.06 8.10
CA LEU A 259 16.25 6.40 7.53
C LEU A 259 17.61 7.09 7.37
N HIS A 260 17.99 7.42 6.15
CA HIS A 260 19.22 8.13 5.81
C HIS A 260 19.01 9.62 5.62
#